data_453c1f8d2546a4e9c7e3f5be43dd16c4
#
_entry.id   453c1f8d2546a4e9c7e3f5be43dd16c4
#
_cell.length_a   1.000
_cell.length_b   1.000
_cell.length_c   1.000
_cell.angle_alpha   90.00
_cell.angle_beta   90.00
_cell.angle_gamma   90.00
#
_symmetry.space_group_name_H-M   'P 1'
#
loop_
_entity.id
_entity.type
_entity.pdbx_description
1 polymer ?
#
loop_
_entity_poly.entity_id
_entity_poly.type
_entity_poly.pdbx_seq_one_letter_code
_entity_poly.pdbx_strand_id
1 'polypeptide(L)'
;MKAAYKYSGNYDIAEDITQSTFLQLYMYIDELKDINIKAWMYTTAKHMALNYNKKAEREVLSETGDEPVILDLEDSAEDTYMERMKDDEQTSLHEEIFAALYKHNPRWYDAIRYVYYLEIPQSAVAERMEISIEVLHSLLYRARKWIRKKFGVEYEEFLEL
;
A
#
# COMPACT_ATOMS: atom_id res chain seq x y z
N MET A 1 1.08 0.76 17.33
CA MET A 1 1.95 1.78 17.95
C MET A 1 3.43 1.40 17.99
N LYS A 2 3.91 0.40 18.76
CA LYS A 2 5.36 0.08 18.85
C LYS A 2 6.01 -0.22 17.50
N ALA A 3 5.35 -1.00 16.62
CA ALA A 3 5.86 -1.29 15.29
C ALA A 3 5.94 -0.04 14.42
N ALA A 4 4.86 0.73 14.35
CA ALA A 4 4.81 1.98 13.58
C ALA A 4 5.92 2.93 14.02
N TYR A 5 6.05 3.21 15.31
CA TYR A 5 7.09 4.09 15.85
C TYR A 5 8.51 3.59 15.56
N LYS A 6 8.74 2.28 15.69
CA LYS A 6 10.06 1.69 15.40
C LYS A 6 10.57 2.01 13.99
N TYR A 7 9.67 2.07 13.02
CA TYR A 7 10.02 2.26 11.61
C TYR A 7 9.81 3.69 11.10
N SER A 8 8.86 4.46 11.65
CA SER A 8 8.66 5.87 11.27
C SER A 8 9.60 6.83 12.00
N GLY A 9 10.03 6.49 13.21
CA GLY A 9 10.86 7.35 14.06
C GLY A 9 10.13 8.59 14.63
N ASN A 10 8.86 8.81 14.26
CA ASN A 10 8.04 9.94 14.66
C ASN A 10 6.78 9.44 15.37
N TYR A 11 6.41 10.09 16.49
CA TYR A 11 5.30 9.67 17.33
C TYR A 11 3.94 9.92 16.65
N ASP A 12 3.74 11.09 16.08
CA ASP A 12 2.49 11.50 15.43
C ASP A 12 2.21 10.62 14.20
N ILE A 13 3.23 10.41 13.39
CA ILE A 13 3.16 9.49 12.24
C ILE A 13 2.86 8.06 12.69
N ALA A 14 3.46 7.61 13.80
CA ALA A 14 3.20 6.28 14.33
C ALA A 14 1.76 6.13 14.86
N GLU A 15 1.16 7.20 15.38
CA GLU A 15 -0.23 7.23 15.80
C GLU A 15 -1.15 7.11 14.60
N ASP A 16 -0.96 7.92 13.56
CA ASP A 16 -1.75 7.89 12.33
C ASP A 16 -1.68 6.53 11.62
N ILE A 17 -0.47 5.96 11.51
CA ILE A 17 -0.28 4.61 10.95
C ILE A 17 -1.02 3.57 11.80
N THR A 18 -0.99 3.72 13.13
CA THR A 18 -1.70 2.80 14.02
C THR A 18 -3.21 2.89 13.82
N GLN A 19 -3.76 4.10 13.73
CA GLN A 19 -5.19 4.32 13.46
C GLN A 19 -5.58 3.75 12.10
N SER A 20 -4.79 4.01 11.05
CA SER A 20 -5.01 3.47 9.71
C SER A 20 -4.96 1.94 9.69
N THR A 21 -4.04 1.32 10.43
CA THR A 21 -3.94 -0.15 10.55
C THR A 21 -5.20 -0.74 11.22
N PHE A 22 -5.73 -0.09 12.27
CA PHE A 22 -6.98 -0.53 12.90
C PHE A 22 -8.19 -0.33 11.99
N LEU A 23 -8.22 0.75 11.23
CA LEU A 23 -9.29 1.00 10.25
C LEU A 23 -9.31 -0.08 9.16
N GLN A 24 -8.16 -0.44 8.62
CA GLN A 24 -8.04 -1.55 7.67
C GLN A 24 -8.47 -2.88 8.30
N LEU A 25 -8.05 -3.16 9.52
CA LEU A 25 -8.51 -4.35 10.24
C LEU A 25 -10.04 -4.39 10.35
N TYR A 26 -10.66 -3.27 10.72
CA TYR A 26 -12.12 -3.18 10.84
C TYR A 26 -12.82 -3.42 9.50
N MET A 27 -12.32 -2.80 8.42
CA MET A 27 -12.91 -2.96 7.09
C MET A 27 -12.81 -4.37 6.54
N TYR A 28 -11.73 -5.11 6.88
CA TYR A 28 -11.44 -6.42 6.30
C TYR A 28 -11.45 -7.57 7.32
N ILE A 29 -12.10 -7.37 8.47
CA ILE A 29 -12.10 -8.35 9.58
C ILE A 29 -12.57 -9.75 9.15
N ASP A 30 -13.60 -9.81 8.29
CA ASP A 30 -14.15 -11.07 7.80
C ASP A 30 -13.18 -11.82 6.87
N GLU A 31 -12.35 -11.09 6.15
CA GLU A 31 -11.35 -11.64 5.25
C GLU A 31 -10.06 -12.06 5.99
N LEU A 32 -9.83 -11.48 7.16
CA LEU A 32 -8.65 -11.71 7.98
C LEU A 32 -8.87 -12.71 9.12
N LYS A 33 -10.09 -13.22 9.33
CA LYS A 33 -10.45 -14.07 10.48
C LYS A 33 -9.62 -15.34 10.64
N ASP A 34 -9.12 -15.92 9.53
CA ASP A 34 -8.31 -17.14 9.53
C ASP A 34 -6.80 -16.85 9.59
N ILE A 35 -6.42 -15.62 9.81
CA ILE A 35 -5.03 -15.16 9.80
C ILE A 35 -4.63 -14.71 11.20
N ASN A 36 -3.33 -14.83 11.51
CA ASN A 36 -2.80 -14.25 12.72
C ASN A 36 -2.87 -12.73 12.69
N ILE A 37 -3.98 -12.18 13.17
CA ILE A 37 -4.30 -10.74 13.16
C ILE A 37 -3.17 -9.90 13.77
N LYS A 38 -2.53 -10.40 14.85
CA LYS A 38 -1.44 -9.67 15.51
C LYS A 38 -0.20 -9.57 14.63
N ALA A 39 0.14 -10.65 13.92
CA ALA A 39 1.25 -10.66 12.97
C ALA A 39 0.93 -9.80 11.74
N TRP A 40 -0.30 -9.88 11.23
CA TRP A 40 -0.78 -9.04 10.14
C TRP A 40 -0.71 -7.56 10.49
N MET A 41 -1.28 -7.14 11.62
CA MET A 41 -1.22 -5.74 12.07
C MET A 41 0.22 -5.22 12.20
N TYR A 42 1.14 -6.07 12.70
CA TYR A 42 2.54 -5.68 12.81
C TYR A 42 3.17 -5.45 11.44
N THR A 43 2.92 -6.33 10.48
CA THR A 43 3.46 -6.25 9.11
C THR A 43 2.88 -5.05 8.36
N THR A 44 1.57 -4.84 8.44
CA THR A 44 0.87 -3.71 7.82
C THR A 44 1.37 -2.37 8.37
N ALA A 45 1.44 -2.23 9.69
CA ALA A 45 1.98 -1.02 10.32
C ALA A 45 3.47 -0.75 9.95
N LYS A 46 4.27 -1.82 9.82
CA LYS A 46 5.66 -1.71 9.36
C LYS A 46 5.72 -1.22 7.91
N HIS A 47 4.93 -1.80 7.01
CA HIS A 47 4.92 -1.41 5.60
C HIS A 47 4.45 0.04 5.42
N MET A 48 3.38 0.45 6.10
CA MET A 48 2.93 1.84 6.08
C MET A 48 4.03 2.81 6.54
N ALA A 49 4.75 2.49 7.62
CA ALA A 49 5.84 3.33 8.11
C ALA A 49 7.02 3.41 7.13
N LEU A 50 7.38 2.30 6.48
CA LEU A 50 8.45 2.28 5.48
C LEU A 50 8.07 3.05 4.21
N ASN A 51 6.80 2.95 3.79
CA ASN A 51 6.29 3.69 2.64
C ASN A 51 6.24 5.20 2.92
N TYR A 52 5.80 5.59 4.12
CA TYR A 52 5.87 6.97 4.56
C TYR A 52 7.29 7.54 4.47
N ASN A 53 8.29 6.81 4.98
CA ASN A 53 9.68 7.28 4.93
C ASN A 53 10.19 7.40 3.49
N LYS A 54 9.85 6.44 2.60
CA LYS A 54 10.22 6.52 1.18
C LYS A 54 9.58 7.73 0.49
N LYS A 55 8.32 8.03 0.80
CA LYS A 55 7.62 9.21 0.27
C LYS A 55 8.32 10.49 0.75
N ALA A 56 8.59 10.62 2.03
CA ALA A 56 9.29 11.75 2.61
C ALA A 56 10.71 11.94 2.02
N GLU A 57 11.48 10.85 1.82
CA GLU A 57 12.79 10.91 1.16
C GLU A 57 12.70 11.38 -0.30
N ARG A 58 11.69 10.97 -1.06
CA ARG A 58 11.47 11.43 -2.45
C ARG A 58 11.09 12.91 -2.50
N GLU A 59 10.24 13.37 -1.59
CA GLU A 59 9.86 14.78 -1.47
C GLU A 59 11.08 15.66 -1.19
N VAL A 60 11.93 15.27 -0.23
CA VAL A 60 13.18 15.97 0.07
C VAL A 60 14.14 15.99 -1.14
N LEU A 61 14.27 14.89 -1.88
CA LEU A 61 15.13 14.81 -3.08
C LEU A 61 14.58 15.60 -4.27
N SER A 62 13.27 15.81 -4.35
CA SER A 62 12.67 16.65 -5.40
C SER A 62 12.81 18.15 -5.13
N GLU A 63 12.99 18.54 -3.88
CA GLU A 63 13.20 19.94 -3.45
C GLU A 63 14.67 20.37 -3.38
N THR A 64 15.63 19.44 -3.33
CA THR A 64 17.08 19.78 -3.26
C THR A 64 17.68 20.11 -4.62
N GLY A 65 17.24 21.27 -5.17
CA GLY A 65 18.16 22.16 -5.84
C GLY A 65 18.73 23.12 -4.80
N ASP A 66 19.81 22.72 -4.11
CA ASP A 66 20.64 23.52 -3.20
C ASP A 66 19.97 24.26 -2.00
N GLU A 67 20.43 23.89 -0.80
CA GLU A 67 20.40 24.48 0.55
C GLU A 67 19.34 23.94 1.53
N PRO A 68 19.76 23.55 2.76
CA PRO A 68 18.84 23.10 3.81
C PRO A 68 18.19 24.32 4.47
N VAL A 69 16.96 24.62 4.09
CA VAL A 69 16.10 25.58 4.81
C VAL A 69 15.26 24.80 5.78
N ILE A 70 15.47 25.02 7.08
CA ILE A 70 14.53 24.64 8.12
C ILE A 70 13.30 25.55 7.92
N LEU A 71 12.25 25.03 7.32
CA LEU A 71 10.96 25.71 7.20
C LEU A 71 10.04 25.20 8.29
N ASP A 72 9.60 26.12 9.17
CA ASP A 72 8.35 26.00 9.91
C ASP A 72 7.23 25.84 8.86
N LEU A 73 6.70 24.65 8.71
CA LEU A 73 5.61 24.35 7.81
C LEU A 73 4.29 24.77 8.47
N GLU A 74 3.89 26.02 8.23
CA GLU A 74 2.47 26.33 8.15
C GLU A 74 1.97 25.74 6.83
N ASP A 75 1.27 24.63 6.89
CA ASP A 75 0.62 24.00 5.73
C ASP A 75 -0.28 25.04 5.03
N SER A 76 0.12 25.44 3.85
CA SER A 76 -0.71 26.28 3.00
C SER A 76 -1.97 25.50 2.59
N ALA A 77 -3.13 26.17 2.59
CA ALA A 77 -4.40 25.57 2.15
C ALA A 77 -4.31 25.03 0.71
N GLU A 78 -3.36 25.54 -0.07
CA GLU A 78 -3.08 25.16 -1.44
C GLU A 78 -2.35 23.82 -1.54
N ASP A 79 -1.41 23.57 -0.63
CA ASP A 79 -0.67 22.29 -0.54
C ASP A 79 -1.60 21.17 -0.09
N THR A 80 -2.48 21.43 0.89
CA THR A 80 -3.51 20.48 1.34
C THR A 80 -4.51 20.14 0.22
N TYR A 81 -4.82 21.09 -0.67
CA TYR A 81 -5.72 20.86 -1.80
C TYR A 81 -5.04 20.00 -2.88
N MET A 82 -3.77 20.28 -3.18
CA MET A 82 -2.97 19.51 -4.13
C MET A 82 -2.71 18.07 -3.67
N GLU A 83 -2.48 17.85 -2.37
CA GLU A 83 -2.36 16.50 -1.80
C GLU A 83 -3.68 15.72 -1.90
N ARG A 84 -4.81 16.35 -1.58
CA ARG A 84 -6.14 15.73 -1.73
C ARG A 84 -6.45 15.36 -3.19
N MET A 85 -6.09 16.20 -4.14
CA MET A 85 -6.26 15.88 -5.57
C MET A 85 -5.37 14.70 -6.00
N LYS A 86 -4.13 14.61 -5.51
CA LYS A 86 -3.25 13.47 -5.78
C LYS A 86 -3.77 12.18 -5.16
N ASP A 87 -4.29 12.23 -3.93
CA ASP A 87 -4.90 11.08 -3.26
C ASP A 87 -6.18 10.62 -3.97
N ASP A 88 -7.01 11.56 -4.47
CA ASP A 88 -8.21 11.25 -5.24
C ASP A 88 -7.86 10.62 -6.62
N GLU A 89 -6.81 11.11 -7.30
CA GLU A 89 -6.33 10.55 -8.57
C GLU A 89 -5.73 9.15 -8.37
N GLN A 90 -4.94 8.92 -7.32
CA GLN A 90 -4.39 7.61 -6.98
C GLN A 90 -5.49 6.63 -6.60
N THR A 91 -6.48 7.05 -5.81
CA THR A 91 -7.63 6.22 -5.44
C THR A 91 -8.43 5.84 -6.68
N SER A 92 -8.67 6.77 -7.60
CA SER A 92 -9.36 6.54 -8.87
C SER A 92 -8.62 5.54 -9.76
N LEU A 93 -7.29 5.66 -9.87
CA LEU A 93 -6.44 4.73 -10.64
C LEU A 93 -6.45 3.32 -10.03
N HIS A 94 -6.40 3.20 -8.70
CA HIS A 94 -6.49 1.93 -8.00
C HIS A 94 -7.81 1.22 -8.29
N GLU A 95 -8.93 1.94 -8.19
CA GLU A 95 -10.25 1.41 -8.48
C GLU A 95 -10.37 0.95 -9.94
N GLU A 96 -9.82 1.72 -10.87
CA GLU A 96 -9.80 1.37 -12.30
C GLU A 96 -8.97 0.11 -12.56
N ILE A 97 -7.78 0.01 -11.99
CA ILE A 97 -6.92 -1.17 -12.09
C ILE A 97 -7.61 -2.40 -11.52
N PHE A 98 -8.18 -2.30 -10.32
CA PHE A 98 -8.89 -3.41 -9.69
C PHE A 98 -10.13 -3.83 -10.46
N ALA A 99 -10.95 -2.90 -10.93
CA ALA A 99 -12.11 -3.19 -11.75
C ALA A 99 -11.73 -3.88 -13.07
N ALA A 100 -10.69 -3.38 -13.74
CA ALA A 100 -10.20 -3.96 -14.97
C ALA A 100 -9.58 -5.34 -14.75
N LEU A 101 -8.85 -5.55 -13.67
CA LEU A 101 -8.24 -6.83 -13.31
C LEU A 101 -9.31 -7.87 -12.98
N TYR A 102 -10.33 -7.51 -12.19
CA TYR A 102 -11.46 -8.38 -11.88
C TYR A 102 -12.20 -8.82 -13.14
N LYS A 103 -12.48 -7.89 -14.06
CA LYS A 103 -13.13 -8.19 -15.34
C LYS A 103 -12.28 -9.08 -16.24
N HIS A 104 -10.95 -8.91 -16.22
CA HIS A 104 -10.02 -9.69 -17.04
C HIS A 104 -9.83 -11.10 -16.48
N ASN A 105 -9.52 -11.23 -15.19
CA ASN A 105 -9.28 -12.50 -14.51
C ASN A 105 -9.51 -12.37 -12.99
N PRO A 106 -10.66 -12.84 -12.46
CA PRO A 106 -10.98 -12.78 -11.04
C PRO A 106 -9.92 -13.42 -10.13
N ARG A 107 -9.27 -14.51 -10.54
CA ARG A 107 -8.22 -15.17 -9.75
C ARG A 107 -6.96 -14.31 -9.64
N TRP A 108 -6.64 -13.52 -10.66
CA TRP A 108 -5.53 -12.56 -10.60
C TRP A 108 -5.88 -11.39 -9.68
N TYR A 109 -7.13 -10.92 -9.74
CA TYR A 109 -7.64 -9.91 -8.83
C TYR A 109 -7.52 -10.37 -7.38
N ASP A 110 -8.00 -11.58 -7.05
CA ASP A 110 -7.93 -12.13 -5.69
C ASP A 110 -6.47 -12.24 -5.22
N ALA A 111 -5.56 -12.76 -6.06
CA ALA A 111 -4.15 -12.90 -5.72
C ALA A 111 -3.49 -11.54 -5.45
N ILE A 112 -3.70 -10.54 -6.32
CA ILE A 112 -3.16 -9.18 -6.14
C ILE A 112 -3.75 -8.52 -4.90
N ARG A 113 -5.08 -8.59 -4.73
CA ARG A 113 -5.77 -8.01 -3.59
C ARG A 113 -5.30 -8.59 -2.27
N TYR A 114 -5.22 -9.91 -2.15
CA TYR A 114 -4.80 -10.54 -0.91
C TYR A 114 -3.32 -10.27 -0.58
N VAL A 115 -2.43 -10.34 -1.56
CA VAL A 115 -0.99 -10.22 -1.31
C VAL A 115 -0.55 -8.77 -1.15
N TYR A 116 -1.00 -7.88 -2.03
CA TYR A 116 -0.48 -6.50 -2.07
C TYR A 116 -1.37 -5.48 -1.36
N TYR A 117 -2.69 -5.64 -1.43
CA TYR A 117 -3.59 -4.68 -0.81
C TYR A 117 -3.92 -5.03 0.64
N LEU A 118 -4.19 -6.30 0.93
CA LEU A 118 -4.46 -6.79 2.29
C LEU A 118 -3.19 -7.29 3.00
N GLU A 119 -2.06 -7.30 2.33
CA GLU A 119 -0.75 -7.72 2.88
C GLU A 119 -0.78 -9.09 3.59
N ILE A 120 -1.61 -9.99 3.10
CA ILE A 120 -1.72 -11.34 3.64
C ILE A 120 -0.45 -12.14 3.27
N PRO A 121 0.16 -12.87 4.20
CA PRO A 121 1.29 -13.73 3.89
C PRO A 121 1.00 -14.68 2.73
N GLN A 122 1.92 -14.77 1.76
CA GLN A 122 1.70 -15.54 0.52
C GLN A 122 1.36 -17.02 0.79
N SER A 123 1.91 -17.62 1.84
CA SER A 123 1.56 -18.99 2.27
C SER A 123 0.08 -19.11 2.63
N ALA A 124 -0.46 -18.15 3.39
CA ALA A 124 -1.87 -18.13 3.77
C ALA A 124 -2.79 -17.83 2.57
N VAL A 125 -2.33 -16.99 1.62
CA VAL A 125 -3.07 -16.73 0.37
C VAL A 125 -3.11 -17.99 -0.50
N ALA A 126 -2.00 -18.71 -0.64
CA ALA A 126 -1.93 -19.96 -1.40
C ALA A 126 -2.90 -21.02 -0.82
N GLU A 127 -2.91 -21.17 0.51
CA GLU A 127 -3.83 -22.07 1.22
C GLU A 127 -5.30 -21.65 1.00
N ARG A 128 -5.64 -20.36 1.16
CA ARG A 128 -6.99 -19.82 0.96
C ARG A 128 -7.49 -20.00 -0.48
N MET A 129 -6.60 -19.85 -1.47
CA MET A 129 -6.92 -20.02 -2.88
C MET A 129 -6.86 -21.49 -3.32
N GLU A 130 -6.53 -22.43 -2.42
CA GLU A 130 -6.36 -23.87 -2.68
C GLU A 130 -5.38 -24.15 -3.83
N ILE A 131 -4.22 -23.44 -3.82
CA ILE A 131 -3.15 -23.58 -4.81
C ILE A 131 -1.79 -23.70 -4.13
N SER A 132 -0.78 -24.20 -4.87
CA SER A 132 0.59 -24.17 -4.37
C SER A 132 1.18 -22.75 -4.43
N ILE A 133 2.25 -22.53 -3.65
CA ILE A 133 2.95 -21.24 -3.61
C ILE A 133 3.55 -20.87 -4.97
N GLU A 134 4.02 -21.85 -5.73
CA GLU A 134 4.57 -21.65 -7.07
C GLU A 134 3.48 -21.20 -8.06
N VAL A 135 2.28 -21.75 -7.94
CA VAL A 135 1.11 -21.34 -8.73
C VAL A 135 0.72 -19.92 -8.36
N LEU A 136 0.70 -19.56 -7.07
CA LEU A 136 0.45 -18.18 -6.62
C LEU A 136 1.48 -17.21 -7.23
N HIS A 137 2.78 -17.53 -7.15
CA HIS A 137 3.83 -16.70 -7.76
C HIS A 137 3.61 -16.50 -9.26
N SER A 138 3.21 -17.56 -9.96
CA SER A 138 2.90 -17.50 -11.39
C SER A 138 1.69 -16.60 -11.69
N LEU A 139 0.63 -16.65 -10.85
CA LEU A 139 -0.53 -15.77 -10.97
C LEU A 139 -0.14 -14.31 -10.74
N LEU A 140 0.60 -14.02 -9.68
CA LEU A 140 1.09 -12.68 -9.36
C LEU A 140 1.97 -12.10 -10.46
N TYR A 141 2.89 -12.91 -11.02
CA TYR A 141 3.74 -12.49 -12.12
C TYR A 141 2.93 -12.11 -13.37
N ARG A 142 1.96 -12.97 -13.77
CA ARG A 142 1.11 -12.71 -14.95
C ARG A 142 0.21 -11.50 -14.74
N ALA A 143 -0.39 -11.35 -13.56
CA ALA A 143 -1.23 -10.21 -13.21
C ALA A 143 -0.43 -8.90 -13.30
N ARG A 144 0.75 -8.82 -12.66
CA ARG A 144 1.64 -7.65 -12.74
C ARG A 144 2.06 -7.32 -14.16
N LYS A 145 2.44 -8.33 -14.94
CA LYS A 145 2.82 -8.14 -16.35
C LYS A 145 1.68 -7.57 -17.19
N TRP A 146 0.44 -8.05 -16.96
CA TRP A 146 -0.74 -7.56 -17.65
C TRP A 146 -1.08 -6.12 -17.25
N ILE A 147 -1.06 -5.81 -15.94
CA ILE A 147 -1.32 -4.46 -15.44
C ILE A 147 -0.30 -3.47 -16.03
N ARG A 148 1.00 -3.77 -15.96
CA ARG A 148 2.05 -2.95 -16.56
C ARG A 148 1.83 -2.71 -18.05
N LYS A 149 1.42 -3.73 -18.78
CA LYS A 149 1.13 -3.60 -20.22
C LYS A 149 -0.06 -2.69 -20.50
N LYS A 150 -1.08 -2.72 -19.62
CA LYS A 150 -2.35 -2.00 -19.84
C LYS A 150 -2.30 -0.55 -19.33
N PHE A 151 -1.68 -0.30 -18.18
CA PHE A 151 -1.68 0.98 -17.48
C PHE A 151 -0.33 1.73 -17.53
N GLY A 152 0.73 1.14 -18.08
CA GLY A 152 2.02 1.79 -18.32
C GLY A 152 2.83 2.07 -17.06
N VAL A 153 3.58 3.19 -17.08
CA VAL A 153 4.55 3.56 -16.04
C VAL A 153 3.89 4.04 -14.75
N GLU A 154 2.67 4.62 -14.83
CA GLU A 154 1.86 5.05 -13.68
C GLU A 154 1.61 3.91 -12.67
N TYR A 155 1.85 2.69 -13.12
CA TYR A 155 1.71 1.47 -12.34
C TYR A 155 2.92 1.13 -11.45
N GLU A 156 4.10 1.65 -11.69
CA GLU A 156 5.28 1.32 -10.86
C GLU A 156 5.10 1.86 -9.44
N GLU A 157 4.40 2.98 -9.27
CA GLU A 157 4.01 3.51 -7.97
C GLU A 157 2.99 2.64 -7.23
N PHE A 158 2.13 1.93 -7.97
CA PHE A 158 1.11 1.03 -7.41
C PHE A 158 1.68 -0.24 -6.76
N LEU A 159 2.81 -0.78 -7.25
CA LEU A 159 3.41 -2.03 -6.74
C LEU A 159 4.53 -1.82 -5.73
N GLU A 160 4.89 -0.59 -5.45
CA GLU A 160 5.84 -0.26 -4.38
C GLU A 160 5.15 -0.07 -3.01
N LEU A 161 3.85 -0.40 -2.95
CA LEU A 161 3.10 -0.55 -1.70
C LEU A 161 3.60 -1.76 -0.92
#